data_10daa2d00b381a76de39f43ad58f0c7b
#
_entry.id   10daa2d00b381a76de39f43ad58f0c7b
#
_cell.length_a   1.000
_cell.length_b   1.000
_cell.length_c   1.000
_cell.angle_alpha   90.00
_cell.angle_beta   90.00
_cell.angle_gamma   90.00
#
_symmetry.space_group_name_H-M   'P 1'
#
loop_
_entity.id
_entity.type
_entity.pdbx_description
1 polymer ?
#
loop_
_entity_poly.entity_id
_entity_poly.type
_entity_poly.pdbx_seq_one_letter_code
_entity_poly.pdbx_strand_id
1 'polypeptide(L)'
;KVNMGFLKSNTGIHKVVPSYTAVLSLDEIASKVKMGSDMPFMQDKIDPKTQKLIIDEENIKSVMQRAPDWTRQIPLTAYLLSNRNHKFTSILAVIEPEWINDPLSKNWGDDQRALKNSIQFEALDSSGSIGLINIENQTIFALDGQHRIMGIKGIQELISGQIFYLTKNKKQKGDPISKADFFKMIKADETDLRKILNETMSIEFIPAVIKGETRDEARARLRSYFVSINKNAKKISKGEGDLLDEDDGYKVVAKELALEHPLFKDPANGKHRINMQDQALGGSSSWISTIVAINKMSENYLSQSQNERGERWKGILNGKISVRPPEEELAEATKEFREFLDIVNELPIFQK
;
A
#
# COMPACT_ATOMS: atom_id res chain seq x y z
N LYS A 1 -2.71 -3.83 24.75
CA LYS A 1 -4.04 -3.21 24.86
C LYS A 1 -4.62 -3.03 23.47
N VAL A 2 -5.92 -3.23 23.34
CA VAL A 2 -6.66 -3.01 22.10
C VAL A 2 -7.91 -2.20 22.38
N ASN A 3 -8.36 -1.43 21.41
CA ASN A 3 -9.69 -0.81 21.41
C ASN A 3 -10.64 -1.74 20.68
N MET A 4 -11.82 -1.97 21.24
CA MET A 4 -12.84 -2.78 20.60
C MET A 4 -13.81 -1.87 19.84
N GLY A 5 -13.97 -2.15 18.54
CA GLY A 5 -14.97 -1.54 17.68
C GLY A 5 -16.04 -2.55 17.27
N PHE A 6 -17.24 -2.06 17.02
CA PHE A 6 -18.33 -2.86 16.46
C PHE A 6 -18.89 -2.17 15.23
N LEU A 7 -19.01 -2.89 14.14
CA LEU A 7 -19.89 -2.48 13.06
C LEU A 7 -21.31 -2.87 13.43
N LYS A 8 -22.08 -1.93 13.98
CA LYS A 8 -23.51 -2.14 14.27
C LYS A 8 -24.29 -2.07 12.96
N SER A 9 -24.98 -3.14 12.61
CA SER A 9 -26.09 -3.07 11.65
C SER A 9 -27.37 -2.70 12.39
N ASN A 10 -28.03 -1.64 11.96
CA ASN A 10 -29.29 -1.19 12.55
C ASN A 10 -30.49 -2.06 12.12
N THR A 11 -30.31 -3.05 11.27
CA THR A 11 -31.41 -3.83 10.65
C THR A 11 -31.74 -5.14 11.36
N GLY A 12 -31.02 -5.50 12.43
CA GLY A 12 -31.25 -6.74 13.19
C GLY A 12 -30.96 -8.05 12.46
N ILE A 13 -30.62 -7.99 11.17
CA ILE A 13 -30.41 -9.17 10.30
C ILE A 13 -28.93 -9.62 10.29
N HIS A 14 -28.01 -8.74 10.68
CA HIS A 14 -26.58 -9.02 10.60
C HIS A 14 -25.96 -9.29 11.97
N LYS A 15 -25.16 -10.35 12.05
CA LYS A 15 -24.32 -10.63 13.23
C LYS A 15 -23.32 -9.50 13.43
N VAL A 16 -23.20 -9.02 14.65
CA VAL A 16 -22.17 -8.05 15.02
C VAL A 16 -20.81 -8.75 14.99
N VAL A 17 -19.90 -8.28 14.13
CA VAL A 17 -18.54 -8.78 14.09
C VAL A 17 -17.66 -7.83 14.89
N PRO A 18 -17.02 -8.29 15.98
CA PRO A 18 -16.08 -7.46 16.71
C PRO A 18 -14.82 -7.22 15.87
N SER A 19 -14.29 -6.01 15.95
CA SER A 19 -12.94 -5.69 15.50
C SER A 19 -12.13 -5.10 16.65
N TYR A 20 -10.81 -5.27 16.61
CA TYR A 20 -9.92 -4.87 17.69
C TYR A 20 -8.74 -4.12 17.12
N THR A 21 -8.61 -2.83 17.44
CA THR A 21 -7.50 -2.01 16.98
C THR A 21 -6.41 -1.96 18.03
N ALA A 22 -5.20 -2.27 17.61
CA ALA A 22 -3.98 -2.18 18.41
C ALA A 22 -2.93 -1.35 17.71
N VAL A 23 -1.92 -0.91 18.46
CA VAL A 23 -0.69 -0.31 17.95
C VAL A 23 0.45 -1.26 18.29
N LEU A 24 1.17 -1.72 17.30
CA LEU A 24 2.32 -2.62 17.43
C LEU A 24 3.55 -1.99 16.80
N SER A 25 4.74 -2.39 17.26
CA SER A 25 5.97 -2.03 16.57
C SER A 25 6.06 -2.71 15.20
N LEU A 26 6.82 -2.12 14.28
CA LEU A 26 7.05 -2.73 12.98
C LEU A 26 7.74 -4.09 13.12
N ASP A 27 8.61 -4.24 14.12
CA ASP A 27 9.26 -5.53 14.41
C ASP A 27 8.27 -6.61 14.84
N GLU A 28 7.35 -6.28 15.73
CA GLU A 28 6.28 -7.21 16.14
C GLU A 28 5.40 -7.62 14.96
N ILE A 29 5.06 -6.67 14.10
CA ILE A 29 4.24 -6.94 12.90
C ILE A 29 5.00 -7.87 11.96
N ALA A 30 6.26 -7.57 11.64
CA ALA A 30 7.05 -8.40 10.74
C ALA A 30 7.29 -9.81 11.28
N SER A 31 7.44 -9.95 12.60
CA SER A 31 7.71 -11.23 13.25
C SER A 31 6.45 -12.08 13.43
N LYS A 32 5.32 -11.46 13.79
CA LYS A 32 4.10 -12.19 14.18
C LYS A 32 3.07 -12.34 13.06
N VAL A 33 3.04 -11.42 12.07
CA VAL A 33 2.02 -11.43 11.04
C VAL A 33 2.51 -12.17 9.79
N LYS A 34 1.80 -13.23 9.42
CA LYS A 34 2.03 -14.02 8.21
C LYS A 34 1.27 -13.44 7.01
N MET A 35 1.64 -13.86 5.82
CA MET A 35 0.92 -13.49 4.61
C MET A 35 -0.45 -14.16 4.58
N GLY A 36 -1.47 -13.45 4.12
CA GLY A 36 -2.82 -14.01 4.06
C GLY A 36 -2.95 -15.19 3.08
N SER A 37 -2.08 -15.24 2.06
CA SER A 37 -1.98 -16.41 1.17
C SER A 37 -1.59 -17.70 1.88
N ASP A 38 -1.00 -17.60 3.07
CA ASP A 38 -0.52 -18.75 3.84
C ASP A 38 -1.54 -19.21 4.90
N MET A 39 -2.74 -18.61 4.93
CA MET A 39 -3.78 -18.88 5.92
C MET A 39 -4.45 -20.25 5.67
N PRO A 40 -4.24 -21.28 6.53
CA PRO A 40 -4.74 -22.63 6.28
C PRO A 40 -6.26 -22.69 6.20
N PHE A 41 -6.96 -21.94 7.04
CA PHE A 41 -8.42 -21.86 7.07
C PHE A 41 -9.02 -21.41 5.72
N MET A 42 -8.25 -20.72 4.92
CA MET A 42 -8.67 -20.19 3.62
C MET A 42 -8.01 -20.92 2.43
N GLN A 43 -7.09 -21.85 2.69
CA GLN A 43 -6.51 -22.68 1.65
C GLN A 43 -7.50 -23.78 1.28
N ASP A 44 -7.95 -23.74 0.05
CA ASP A 44 -8.70 -24.83 -0.57
C ASP A 44 -7.77 -25.70 -1.43
N LYS A 45 -8.25 -26.88 -1.79
CA LYS A 45 -7.54 -27.97 -2.44
C LYS A 45 -6.62 -27.49 -3.57
N ILE A 46 -5.34 -27.41 -3.28
CA ILE A 46 -4.30 -27.27 -4.29
C ILE A 46 -3.95 -28.67 -4.77
N ASP A 47 -3.93 -28.88 -6.07
CA ASP A 47 -3.43 -30.14 -6.66
C ASP A 47 -1.95 -30.31 -6.26
N PRO A 48 -1.61 -31.35 -5.49
CA PRO A 48 -0.24 -31.55 -5.00
C PRO A 48 0.79 -31.75 -6.11
N LYS A 49 0.36 -32.16 -7.32
CA LYS A 49 1.25 -32.38 -8.45
C LYS A 49 1.50 -31.13 -9.28
N THR A 50 0.47 -30.33 -9.50
CA THR A 50 0.56 -29.15 -10.39
C THR A 50 0.74 -27.86 -9.64
N GLN A 51 0.58 -27.84 -8.31
CA GLN A 51 0.59 -26.64 -7.46
C GLN A 51 -0.42 -25.58 -7.94
N LYS A 52 -1.42 -25.99 -8.72
CA LYS A 52 -2.50 -25.13 -9.21
C LYS A 52 -3.76 -25.38 -8.41
N LEU A 53 -4.54 -24.33 -8.28
CA LEU A 53 -5.86 -24.42 -7.69
C LEU A 53 -6.71 -25.44 -8.51
N ILE A 54 -7.30 -26.40 -7.83
CA ILE A 54 -8.29 -27.28 -8.47
C ILE A 54 -9.53 -26.40 -8.69
N ILE A 55 -9.81 -26.08 -9.94
CA ILE A 55 -10.99 -25.28 -10.31
C ILE A 55 -12.18 -26.19 -10.39
N ASP A 56 -12.85 -26.43 -9.27
CA ASP A 56 -14.19 -26.97 -9.19
C ASP A 56 -15.17 -25.89 -8.70
N GLU A 57 -16.47 -26.14 -8.72
CA GLU A 57 -17.48 -25.15 -8.31
C GLU A 57 -17.33 -24.69 -6.85
N GLU A 58 -16.79 -25.52 -5.98
CA GLU A 58 -16.48 -25.16 -4.58
C GLU A 58 -15.25 -24.29 -4.51
N ASN A 59 -14.23 -24.53 -5.33
CA ASN A 59 -12.98 -23.79 -5.31
C ASN A 59 -13.06 -22.42 -6.00
N ILE A 60 -13.95 -22.21 -6.97
CA ILE A 60 -14.21 -20.87 -7.53
C ILE A 60 -14.67 -19.91 -6.44
N LYS A 61 -15.38 -20.41 -5.43
CA LYS A 61 -15.81 -19.63 -4.28
C LYS A 61 -14.66 -19.31 -3.29
N SER A 62 -13.53 -19.96 -3.41
CA SER A 62 -12.42 -19.90 -2.44
C SER A 62 -11.23 -19.06 -2.89
N VAL A 63 -11.17 -18.60 -4.13
CA VAL A 63 -10.09 -17.72 -4.63
C VAL A 63 -10.10 -16.39 -3.87
N MET A 64 -9.32 -16.30 -2.80
CA MET A 64 -9.36 -15.15 -1.91
C MET A 64 -8.27 -14.12 -2.12
N GLN A 65 -7.08 -14.52 -2.39
CA GLN A 65 -5.99 -13.56 -2.47
C GLN A 65 -5.12 -13.81 -3.70
N ARG A 66 -4.77 -12.71 -4.36
CA ARG A 66 -3.67 -12.75 -5.33
C ARG A 66 -2.41 -13.11 -4.56
N ALA A 67 -1.62 -14.02 -5.12
CA ALA A 67 -0.28 -14.29 -4.60
C ALA A 67 0.47 -12.96 -4.41
N PRO A 68 1.15 -12.77 -3.27
CA PRO A 68 1.86 -11.54 -3.00
C PRO A 68 2.94 -11.29 -4.07
N ASP A 69 3.02 -10.06 -4.56
CA ASP A 69 4.06 -9.67 -5.52
C ASP A 69 5.34 -9.29 -4.77
N TRP A 70 6.25 -10.22 -4.65
CA TRP A 70 7.51 -10.05 -3.91
C TRP A 70 8.49 -9.07 -4.56
N THR A 71 8.27 -8.66 -5.81
CA THR A 71 9.07 -7.60 -6.43
C THR A 71 8.90 -6.26 -5.71
N ARG A 72 7.88 -6.12 -4.89
CA ARG A 72 7.60 -4.92 -4.10
C ARG A 72 8.40 -4.81 -2.80
N GLN A 73 9.07 -5.87 -2.35
CA GLN A 73 9.80 -5.85 -1.08
C GLN A 73 10.86 -4.74 -1.06
N ILE A 74 11.80 -4.75 -1.99
CA ILE A 74 12.87 -3.76 -2.07
C ILE A 74 12.34 -2.32 -2.19
N PRO A 75 11.42 -1.99 -3.11
CA PRO A 75 10.85 -0.64 -3.16
C PRO A 75 10.19 -0.18 -1.87
N LEU A 76 9.45 -1.04 -1.18
CA LEU A 76 8.79 -0.67 0.07
C LEU A 76 9.77 -0.55 1.25
N THR A 77 10.81 -1.40 1.29
CA THR A 77 11.92 -1.25 2.24
C THR A 77 12.66 0.07 2.01
N ALA A 78 12.95 0.40 0.75
CA ALA A 78 13.59 1.65 0.39
C ALA A 78 12.73 2.87 0.77
N TYR A 79 11.42 2.83 0.52
CA TYR A 79 10.49 3.87 0.94
C TYR A 79 10.55 4.14 2.44
N LEU A 80 10.56 3.10 3.27
CA LEU A 80 10.66 3.25 4.72
C LEU A 80 11.99 3.87 5.17
N LEU A 81 13.07 3.63 4.44
CA LEU A 81 14.42 4.07 4.84
C LEU A 81 14.83 5.42 4.23
N SER A 82 14.25 5.82 3.10
CA SER A 82 14.63 7.04 2.39
C SER A 82 13.64 8.19 2.58
N ASN A 83 12.35 7.90 2.81
CA ASN A 83 11.35 8.94 2.98
C ASN A 83 11.21 9.33 4.45
N ARG A 84 11.56 10.58 4.80
CA ARG A 84 11.46 11.09 6.18
C ARG A 84 10.04 11.14 6.73
N ASN A 85 9.06 11.24 5.83
CA ASN A 85 7.63 11.29 6.16
C ASN A 85 6.92 9.98 5.82
N HIS A 86 7.66 8.86 5.80
CA HIS A 86 7.06 7.57 5.48
C HIS A 86 5.92 7.23 6.42
N LYS A 87 4.86 6.69 5.87
CA LYS A 87 3.71 6.22 6.64
C LYS A 87 3.03 5.06 5.92
N PHE A 88 2.80 3.99 6.65
CA PHE A 88 1.90 2.93 6.22
C PHE A 88 0.52 3.10 6.86
N THR A 89 -0.53 2.84 6.11
CA THR A 89 -1.89 2.71 6.65
C THR A 89 -2.01 1.43 7.45
N SER A 90 -3.04 1.32 8.33
CA SER A 90 -3.25 0.13 9.16
C SER A 90 -3.33 -1.16 8.35
N ILE A 91 -2.90 -2.25 8.97
CA ILE A 91 -3.05 -3.61 8.44
C ILE A 91 -4.36 -4.18 8.97
N LEU A 92 -5.15 -4.83 8.10
CA LEU A 92 -6.26 -5.66 8.54
C LEU A 92 -5.77 -7.11 8.64
N ALA A 93 -5.88 -7.69 9.84
CA ALA A 93 -5.37 -9.02 10.12
C ALA A 93 -6.44 -9.93 10.75
N VAL A 94 -6.34 -11.21 10.46
CA VAL A 94 -7.19 -12.26 11.01
C VAL A 94 -6.40 -13.02 12.07
N ILE A 95 -7.00 -13.23 13.23
CA ILE A 95 -6.44 -14.11 14.26
C ILE A 95 -7.09 -15.50 14.14
N GLU A 96 -6.24 -16.48 13.88
CA GLU A 96 -6.60 -17.89 13.64
C GLU A 96 -5.96 -18.78 14.71
N PRO A 97 -6.70 -19.17 15.76
CA PRO A 97 -6.26 -20.20 16.68
C PRO A 97 -6.30 -21.59 16.03
N GLU A 98 -5.41 -22.49 16.46
CA GLU A 98 -5.24 -23.82 15.89
C GLU A 98 -6.54 -24.65 15.83
N TRP A 99 -7.41 -24.51 16.85
CA TRP A 99 -8.65 -25.29 16.92
C TRP A 99 -9.60 -25.09 15.73
N ILE A 100 -9.46 -23.98 14.99
CA ILE A 100 -10.31 -23.70 13.82
C ILE A 100 -10.07 -24.74 12.71
N ASN A 101 -8.84 -25.20 12.58
CA ASN A 101 -8.44 -26.14 11.55
C ASN A 101 -8.71 -27.61 11.91
N ASP A 102 -9.10 -27.88 13.17
CA ASP A 102 -9.52 -29.19 13.64
C ASP A 102 -11.06 -29.29 13.69
N PRO A 103 -11.70 -30.01 12.75
CA PRO A 103 -13.15 -30.21 12.76
C PRO A 103 -13.69 -30.96 13.96
N LEU A 104 -12.82 -31.71 14.67
CA LEU A 104 -13.17 -32.49 15.86
C LEU A 104 -12.91 -31.73 17.16
N SER A 105 -12.45 -30.49 17.07
CA SER A 105 -12.21 -29.68 18.26
C SER A 105 -13.50 -29.49 19.06
N LYS A 106 -13.40 -29.63 20.37
CA LYS A 106 -14.50 -29.36 21.33
C LYS A 106 -15.02 -27.91 21.30
N ASN A 107 -14.39 -27.04 20.50
CA ASN A 107 -14.83 -25.65 20.30
C ASN A 107 -15.91 -25.54 19.19
N TRP A 108 -16.18 -26.65 18.50
CA TRP A 108 -17.31 -26.80 17.59
C TRP A 108 -18.44 -27.56 18.30
N GLY A 109 -19.68 -27.08 18.15
CA GLY A 109 -20.86 -27.80 18.61
C GLY A 109 -21.20 -29.00 17.72
N ASP A 110 -22.14 -29.83 18.17
CA ASP A 110 -22.62 -30.98 17.39
C ASP A 110 -23.23 -30.57 16.03
N ASP A 111 -23.71 -29.34 15.95
CA ASP A 111 -24.23 -28.69 14.73
C ASP A 111 -23.13 -28.04 13.88
N GLN A 112 -21.85 -28.29 14.17
CA GLN A 112 -20.68 -27.71 13.51
C GLN A 112 -20.59 -26.18 13.60
N ARG A 113 -21.24 -25.57 14.60
CA ARG A 113 -21.15 -24.14 14.89
C ARG A 113 -20.16 -23.86 16.00
N ALA A 114 -19.42 -22.76 15.83
CA ALA A 114 -18.42 -22.35 16.82
C ALA A 114 -19.10 -21.99 18.16
N LEU A 115 -18.62 -22.55 19.25
CA LEU A 115 -19.11 -22.29 20.60
C LEU A 115 -18.57 -20.98 21.18
N LYS A 116 -17.50 -20.41 20.58
CA LYS A 116 -16.88 -19.15 21.00
C LYS A 116 -16.27 -18.41 19.81
N ASN A 117 -15.96 -17.11 20.00
CA ASN A 117 -15.16 -16.35 19.04
C ASN A 117 -13.71 -16.86 19.01
N SER A 118 -13.04 -16.75 17.85
CA SER A 118 -11.62 -17.05 17.74
C SER A 118 -10.73 -16.06 18.53
N ILE A 119 -11.20 -14.84 18.75
CA ILE A 119 -10.55 -13.85 19.61
C ILE A 119 -11.31 -13.80 20.94
N GLN A 120 -10.58 -13.99 22.04
CA GLN A 120 -11.09 -13.75 23.39
C GLN A 120 -10.63 -12.36 23.83
N PHE A 121 -11.59 -11.53 24.23
CA PHE A 121 -11.37 -10.16 24.68
C PHE A 121 -11.69 -10.04 26.16
N GLU A 122 -10.75 -9.50 26.92
CA GLU A 122 -10.91 -9.20 28.35
C GLU A 122 -10.99 -7.67 28.50
N ALA A 123 -12.16 -7.18 28.89
CA ALA A 123 -12.37 -5.76 29.09
C ALA A 123 -11.58 -5.23 30.30
N LEU A 124 -10.93 -4.09 30.14
CA LEU A 124 -10.22 -3.38 31.22
C LEU A 124 -11.00 -2.18 31.76
N ASP A 125 -12.06 -1.79 31.04
CA ASP A 125 -12.92 -0.67 31.44
C ASP A 125 -14.39 -1.10 31.53
N SER A 126 -15.20 -0.33 32.23
CA SER A 126 -16.62 -0.61 32.41
C SER A 126 -17.46 -0.50 31.14
N SER A 127 -16.96 0.24 30.13
CA SER A 127 -17.63 0.37 28.84
C SER A 127 -17.34 -0.82 27.90
N GLY A 128 -16.33 -1.65 28.23
CA GLY A 128 -15.87 -2.73 27.37
C GLY A 128 -15.20 -2.24 26.07
N SER A 129 -14.78 -0.97 26.04
CA SER A 129 -14.16 -0.37 24.85
C SER A 129 -12.66 -0.64 24.74
N ILE A 130 -12.01 -0.78 25.88
CA ILE A 130 -10.57 -1.02 25.99
C ILE A 130 -10.35 -2.36 26.70
N GLY A 131 -9.44 -3.17 26.16
CA GLY A 131 -9.18 -4.48 26.75
C GLY A 131 -7.89 -5.12 26.30
N LEU A 132 -7.79 -6.39 26.64
CA LEU A 132 -6.69 -7.27 26.27
C LEU A 132 -7.19 -8.36 25.32
N ILE A 133 -6.38 -8.70 24.36
CA ILE A 133 -6.51 -9.93 23.60
C ILE A 133 -5.21 -10.74 23.75
N ASN A 134 -5.34 -12.04 23.90
CA ASN A 134 -4.19 -12.92 23.92
C ASN A 134 -3.88 -13.36 22.49
N ILE A 135 -2.68 -13.06 22.04
CA ILE A 135 -2.16 -13.47 20.72
C ILE A 135 -1.05 -14.51 20.81
N GLU A 136 -0.72 -14.97 22.03
CA GLU A 136 0.24 -16.06 22.23
C GLU A 136 -0.32 -17.38 21.68
N ASN A 137 0.51 -18.13 21.00
CA ASN A 137 0.13 -19.40 20.37
C ASN A 137 -1.02 -19.29 19.35
N GLN A 138 -1.24 -18.10 18.80
CA GLN A 138 -2.19 -17.88 17.73
C GLN A 138 -1.46 -17.43 16.46
N THR A 139 -1.96 -17.86 15.32
CA THR A 139 -1.42 -17.39 14.06
C THR A 139 -2.21 -16.16 13.58
N ILE A 140 -1.48 -15.16 13.15
CA ILE A 140 -2.03 -13.90 12.64
C ILE A 140 -1.72 -13.83 11.16
N PHE A 141 -2.76 -13.60 10.33
CA PHE A 141 -2.64 -13.49 8.89
C PHE A 141 -3.12 -12.13 8.40
N ALA A 142 -2.37 -11.48 7.53
CA ALA A 142 -2.80 -10.23 6.92
C ALA A 142 -3.89 -10.50 5.88
N LEU A 143 -5.08 -9.96 6.09
CA LEU A 143 -6.14 -9.94 5.09
C LEU A 143 -5.92 -8.79 4.09
N ASP A 144 -5.48 -7.62 4.59
CA ASP A 144 -4.97 -6.52 3.79
C ASP A 144 -3.65 -6.01 4.36
N GLY A 145 -2.81 -5.44 3.49
CA GLY A 145 -1.52 -4.86 3.89
C GLY A 145 -0.32 -5.79 3.79
N GLN A 146 -0.43 -6.97 3.16
CA GLN A 146 0.70 -7.91 3.04
C GLN A 146 1.93 -7.31 2.34
N HIS A 147 1.77 -6.39 1.38
CA HIS A 147 2.92 -5.70 0.78
C HIS A 147 3.62 -4.77 1.77
N ARG A 148 2.89 -4.14 2.71
CA ARG A 148 3.49 -3.32 3.79
C ARG A 148 4.37 -4.19 4.69
N ILE A 149 3.88 -5.38 5.04
CA ILE A 149 4.65 -6.37 5.82
C ILE A 149 5.91 -6.80 5.06
N MET A 150 5.85 -6.98 3.73
CA MET A 150 7.04 -7.29 2.94
C MET A 150 8.11 -6.22 3.07
N GLY A 151 7.73 -4.93 2.99
CA GLY A 151 8.67 -3.82 3.16
C GLY A 151 9.33 -3.85 4.54
N ILE A 152 8.55 -4.10 5.60
CA ILE A 152 9.07 -4.19 6.97
C ILE A 152 10.00 -5.41 7.13
N LYS A 153 9.63 -6.57 6.57
CA LYS A 153 10.50 -7.77 6.57
C LYS A 153 11.82 -7.54 5.83
N GLY A 154 11.83 -6.69 4.80
CA GLY A 154 13.06 -6.30 4.14
C GLY A 154 14.04 -5.55 5.06
N ILE A 155 13.54 -4.78 6.05
CA ILE A 155 14.39 -4.16 7.07
C ILE A 155 15.01 -5.23 8.00
N GLN A 156 14.23 -6.24 8.40
CA GLN A 156 14.75 -7.36 9.21
C GLN A 156 15.82 -8.16 8.43
N GLU A 157 15.63 -8.37 7.13
CA GLU A 157 16.63 -9.01 6.27
C GLU A 157 17.92 -8.18 6.20
N LEU A 158 17.84 -6.85 6.08
CA LEU A 158 19.00 -5.97 6.10
C LEU A 158 19.73 -5.96 7.46
N ILE A 159 19.00 -6.10 8.58
CA ILE A 159 19.63 -6.30 9.91
C ILE A 159 20.41 -7.62 9.94
N SER A 160 19.91 -8.65 9.29
CA SER A 160 20.60 -9.94 9.14
C SER A 160 21.78 -9.88 8.15
N GLY A 161 22.02 -8.73 7.52
CA GLY A 161 23.19 -8.40 6.71
C GLY A 161 22.93 -8.22 5.22
N GLN A 162 21.85 -8.74 4.66
CA GLN A 162 21.60 -8.69 3.22
C GLN A 162 20.12 -8.83 2.86
N ILE A 163 19.74 -8.27 1.71
CA ILE A 163 18.42 -8.42 1.09
C ILE A 163 18.57 -8.89 -0.36
N PHE A 164 17.53 -9.49 -0.90
CA PHE A 164 17.55 -10.03 -2.27
C PHE A 164 16.51 -9.39 -3.17
N TYR A 165 16.86 -9.18 -4.44
CA TYR A 165 15.82 -9.01 -5.45
C TYR A 165 15.05 -10.32 -5.61
N LEU A 166 13.71 -10.22 -5.52
CA LEU A 166 12.82 -11.35 -5.67
C LEU A 166 11.95 -11.22 -6.93
N THR A 167 11.65 -12.37 -7.55
CA THR A 167 10.56 -12.44 -8.54
C THR A 167 9.21 -12.40 -7.83
N LYS A 168 8.12 -12.25 -8.61
CA LYS A 168 6.75 -12.29 -8.05
C LYS A 168 6.52 -13.51 -7.15
N ASN A 169 7.08 -14.65 -7.52
CA ASN A 169 6.89 -15.92 -6.81
C ASN A 169 7.94 -16.17 -5.71
N LYS A 170 8.56 -15.14 -5.18
CA LYS A 170 9.57 -15.21 -4.10
C LYS A 170 10.85 -15.99 -4.50
N LYS A 171 11.13 -16.17 -5.77
CA LYS A 171 12.42 -16.74 -6.18
C LYS A 171 13.47 -15.63 -6.18
N GLN A 172 14.65 -15.95 -5.61
CA GLN A 172 15.80 -15.04 -5.61
C GLN A 172 16.25 -14.77 -7.05
N LYS A 173 16.63 -13.52 -7.32
CA LYS A 173 17.18 -13.08 -8.59
C LYS A 173 18.48 -12.32 -8.36
N GLY A 174 19.58 -12.91 -8.80
CA GLY A 174 20.92 -12.32 -8.68
C GLY A 174 21.55 -12.47 -7.29
N ASP A 175 22.63 -11.75 -7.09
CA ASP A 175 23.40 -11.74 -5.86
C ASP A 175 22.68 -10.97 -4.74
N PRO A 176 22.98 -11.29 -3.47
CA PRO A 176 22.47 -10.52 -2.34
C PRO A 176 23.01 -9.09 -2.35
N ILE A 177 22.18 -8.16 -1.89
CA ILE A 177 22.56 -6.78 -1.69
C ILE A 177 22.95 -6.62 -0.22
N SER A 178 24.18 -6.26 0.05
CA SER A 178 24.60 -5.96 1.42
C SER A 178 23.89 -4.74 1.98
N LYS A 179 23.88 -4.59 3.31
CA LYS A 179 23.33 -3.39 3.96
C LYS A 179 23.97 -2.11 3.42
N ALA A 180 25.30 -2.06 3.31
CA ALA A 180 26.02 -0.89 2.81
C ALA A 180 25.66 -0.56 1.34
N ASP A 181 25.61 -1.58 0.47
CA ASP A 181 25.22 -1.39 -0.93
C ASP A 181 23.78 -0.94 -1.06
N PHE A 182 22.89 -1.43 -0.18
CA PHE A 182 21.49 -1.01 -0.17
C PHE A 182 21.38 0.49 0.17
N PHE A 183 22.04 0.98 1.21
CA PHE A 183 22.03 2.40 1.56
C PHE A 183 22.64 3.27 0.46
N LYS A 184 23.72 2.82 -0.16
CA LYS A 184 24.30 3.48 -1.33
C LYS A 184 23.30 3.54 -2.51
N MET A 185 22.61 2.45 -2.76
CA MET A 185 21.61 2.35 -3.85
C MET A 185 20.41 3.29 -3.63
N ILE A 186 19.99 3.48 -2.38
CA ILE A 186 18.87 4.39 -2.05
C ILE A 186 19.35 5.83 -1.78
N LYS A 187 20.65 6.12 -1.92
CA LYS A 187 21.27 7.44 -1.69
C LYS A 187 20.92 8.02 -0.30
N ALA A 188 20.86 7.17 0.70
CA ALA A 188 20.58 7.54 2.08
C ALA A 188 21.76 7.22 3.00
N ASP A 189 21.90 7.98 4.07
CA ASP A 189 22.87 7.69 5.12
C ASP A 189 22.49 6.41 5.86
N GLU A 190 23.48 5.66 6.33
CA GLU A 190 23.22 4.48 7.14
C GLU A 190 22.44 4.85 8.40
N THR A 191 21.20 4.41 8.46
CA THR A 191 20.32 4.60 9.60
C THR A 191 20.36 3.37 10.51
N ASP A 192 20.16 3.59 11.81
CA ASP A 192 19.90 2.50 12.73
C ASP A 192 18.55 1.84 12.40
N LEU A 193 18.62 0.71 11.69
CA LEU A 193 17.44 -0.05 11.25
C LEU A 193 16.55 -0.49 12.42
N ARG A 194 17.12 -0.63 13.62
CA ARG A 194 16.34 -1.00 14.82
C ARG A 194 15.44 0.16 15.28
N LYS A 195 15.87 1.42 15.07
CA LYS A 195 14.99 2.58 15.35
C LYS A 195 13.76 2.55 14.47
N ILE A 196 13.93 2.25 13.19
CA ILE A 196 12.78 2.12 12.27
C ILE A 196 11.87 0.95 12.69
N LEU A 197 12.43 -0.20 13.05
CA LEU A 197 11.63 -1.34 13.52
C LEU A 197 10.89 -1.09 14.84
N ASN A 198 11.38 -0.15 15.66
CA ASN A 198 10.69 0.29 16.88
C ASN A 198 9.56 1.31 16.62
N GLU A 199 9.48 1.87 15.42
CA GLU A 199 8.33 2.67 15.04
C GLU A 199 7.06 1.83 15.10
N THR A 200 5.92 2.51 15.25
CA THR A 200 4.66 1.83 15.48
C THR A 200 3.65 2.13 14.39
N MET A 201 2.80 1.16 14.10
CA MET A 201 1.64 1.33 13.24
C MET A 201 0.42 0.64 13.80
N SER A 202 -0.75 1.09 13.37
CA SER A 202 -2.00 0.46 13.76
C SER A 202 -2.23 -0.85 13.00
N ILE A 203 -2.82 -1.81 13.71
CA ILE A 203 -3.30 -3.05 13.16
C ILE A 203 -4.72 -3.29 13.66
N GLU A 204 -5.61 -3.69 12.78
CA GLU A 204 -6.97 -4.08 13.10
C GLU A 204 -7.08 -5.60 13.03
N PHE A 205 -7.48 -6.21 14.15
CA PHE A 205 -7.70 -7.65 14.24
C PHE A 205 -9.18 -7.97 14.09
N ILE A 206 -9.48 -8.95 13.26
CA ILE A 206 -10.80 -9.54 13.16
C ILE A 206 -10.73 -11.05 13.48
N PRO A 207 -11.79 -11.61 14.10
CA PRO A 207 -11.82 -13.03 14.37
C PRO A 207 -11.97 -13.85 13.09
N ALA A 208 -11.21 -14.93 12.97
CA ALA A 208 -11.38 -15.89 11.89
C ALA A 208 -12.79 -16.52 11.93
N VAL A 209 -13.26 -16.83 13.13
CA VAL A 209 -14.61 -17.39 13.38
C VAL A 209 -15.26 -16.64 14.54
N ILE A 210 -16.55 -16.35 14.45
CA ILE A 210 -17.36 -15.83 15.55
C ILE A 210 -18.34 -16.89 16.04
N LYS A 211 -18.74 -16.77 17.31
CA LYS A 211 -19.68 -17.70 17.96
C LYS A 211 -20.95 -17.88 17.12
N GLY A 212 -21.33 -19.13 16.89
CA GLY A 212 -22.50 -19.53 16.12
C GLY A 212 -22.30 -19.53 14.62
N GLU A 213 -21.09 -19.30 14.08
CA GLU A 213 -20.76 -19.54 12.68
C GLU A 213 -20.34 -20.98 12.44
N THR A 214 -20.71 -21.51 11.27
CA THR A 214 -20.03 -22.67 10.69
C THR A 214 -18.72 -22.23 10.04
N ARG A 215 -17.86 -23.18 9.69
CA ARG A 215 -16.62 -22.91 8.95
C ARG A 215 -16.87 -22.18 7.63
N ASP A 216 -17.89 -22.62 6.90
CA ASP A 216 -18.21 -22.04 5.59
C ASP A 216 -18.79 -20.64 5.70
N GLU A 217 -19.66 -20.38 6.68
CA GLU A 217 -20.15 -19.03 6.99
C GLU A 217 -19.01 -18.07 7.32
N ALA A 218 -18.04 -18.51 8.15
CA ALA A 218 -16.87 -17.72 8.52
C ALA A 218 -15.96 -17.43 7.32
N ARG A 219 -15.69 -18.43 6.49
CA ARG A 219 -14.94 -18.28 5.23
C ARG A 219 -15.64 -17.30 4.28
N ALA A 220 -16.95 -17.42 4.10
CA ALA A 220 -17.73 -16.53 3.25
C ALA A 220 -17.64 -15.07 3.75
N ARG A 221 -17.70 -14.85 5.07
CA ARG A 221 -17.56 -13.54 5.69
C ARG A 221 -16.17 -12.93 5.43
N LEU A 222 -15.09 -13.69 5.64
CA LEU A 222 -13.73 -13.22 5.40
C LEU A 222 -13.49 -12.89 3.92
N ARG A 223 -14.03 -13.72 3.01
CA ARG A 223 -13.99 -13.43 1.56
C ARG A 223 -14.70 -12.12 1.22
N SER A 224 -15.89 -11.92 1.80
CA SER A 224 -16.66 -10.69 1.59
C SER A 224 -15.87 -9.45 2.01
N TYR A 225 -15.18 -9.49 3.15
CA TYR A 225 -14.32 -8.39 3.60
C TYR A 225 -13.19 -8.13 2.62
N PHE A 226 -12.46 -9.17 2.22
CA PHE A 226 -11.38 -9.03 1.26
C PHE A 226 -11.87 -8.42 -0.07
N VAL A 227 -12.99 -8.90 -0.60
CA VAL A 227 -13.57 -8.37 -1.84
C VAL A 227 -14.00 -6.92 -1.66
N SER A 228 -14.66 -6.57 -0.56
CA SER A 228 -15.15 -5.22 -0.30
C SER A 228 -14.00 -4.21 -0.21
N ILE A 229 -12.93 -4.55 0.51
CA ILE A 229 -11.75 -3.71 0.65
C ILE A 229 -11.09 -3.47 -0.72
N ASN A 230 -10.89 -4.53 -1.50
CA ASN A 230 -10.19 -4.43 -2.78
C ASN A 230 -11.05 -3.84 -3.90
N LYS A 231 -12.36 -4.12 -3.91
CA LYS A 231 -13.30 -3.63 -4.95
C LYS A 231 -13.60 -2.15 -4.79
N ASN A 232 -13.70 -1.69 -3.55
CA ASN A 232 -14.06 -0.30 -3.24
C ASN A 232 -12.84 0.63 -3.20
N ALA A 233 -11.62 0.10 -3.31
CA ALA A 233 -10.42 0.88 -3.50
C ALA A 233 -10.44 1.53 -4.89
N LYS A 234 -10.90 2.78 -4.97
CA LYS A 234 -10.87 3.56 -6.21
C LYS A 234 -9.41 3.78 -6.61
N LYS A 235 -9.03 3.30 -7.79
CA LYS A 235 -7.73 3.66 -8.35
C LYS A 235 -7.73 5.14 -8.70
N ILE A 236 -6.79 5.88 -8.16
CA ILE A 236 -6.50 7.25 -8.57
C ILE A 236 -6.08 7.22 -10.05
N SER A 237 -6.63 8.12 -10.87
CA SER A 237 -6.19 8.26 -12.26
C SER A 237 -4.72 8.69 -12.31
N LYS A 238 -4.04 8.52 -13.44
CA LYS A 238 -2.64 8.90 -13.56
C LYS A 238 -2.45 10.41 -13.35
N GLY A 239 -3.34 11.23 -13.91
CA GLY A 239 -3.30 12.68 -13.73
C GLY A 239 -3.51 13.10 -12.27
N GLU A 240 -4.52 12.53 -11.59
CA GLU A 240 -4.74 12.77 -10.16
C GLU A 240 -3.55 12.30 -9.31
N GLY A 241 -2.95 11.15 -9.63
CA GLY A 241 -1.75 10.65 -8.95
C GLY A 241 -0.56 11.58 -9.13
N ASP A 242 -0.35 12.09 -10.33
CA ASP A 242 0.72 13.04 -10.64
C ASP A 242 0.53 14.39 -9.92
N LEU A 243 -0.72 14.86 -9.79
CA LEU A 243 -1.05 16.08 -9.03
C LEU A 243 -0.80 15.94 -7.52
N LEU A 244 -1.01 14.77 -6.97
CA LEU A 244 -0.86 14.49 -5.54
C LEU A 244 0.57 14.08 -5.15
N ASP A 245 1.44 13.87 -6.13
CA ASP A 245 2.83 13.51 -5.89
C ASP A 245 3.63 14.75 -5.49
N GLU A 246 3.99 14.84 -4.23
CA GLU A 246 4.78 15.93 -3.66
C GLU A 246 6.28 15.58 -3.57
N ASP A 247 6.67 14.34 -3.88
CA ASP A 247 8.03 13.87 -3.78
C ASP A 247 8.80 13.92 -5.11
N ASP A 248 8.09 14.03 -6.24
CA ASP A 248 8.69 14.15 -7.57
C ASP A 248 8.85 15.63 -7.97
N GLY A 249 10.10 16.11 -7.99
CA GLY A 249 10.40 17.51 -8.27
C GLY A 249 9.85 18.01 -9.61
N TYR A 250 9.88 17.19 -10.65
CA TYR A 250 9.33 17.56 -11.96
C TYR A 250 7.81 17.75 -11.92
N LYS A 251 7.10 16.91 -11.16
CA LYS A 251 5.66 17.00 -10.98
C LYS A 251 5.26 18.19 -10.11
N VAL A 252 6.04 18.49 -9.08
CA VAL A 252 5.83 19.68 -8.23
C VAL A 252 5.93 20.94 -9.08
N VAL A 253 7.00 21.12 -9.85
CA VAL A 253 7.20 22.26 -10.75
C VAL A 253 6.09 22.34 -11.82
N ALA A 254 5.77 21.21 -12.46
CA ALA A 254 4.74 21.15 -13.48
C ALA A 254 3.35 21.51 -12.94
N LYS A 255 3.00 21.03 -11.74
CA LYS A 255 1.74 21.34 -11.07
C LYS A 255 1.59 22.84 -10.78
N GLU A 256 2.63 23.45 -10.20
CA GLU A 256 2.63 24.88 -9.89
C GLU A 256 2.39 25.71 -11.16
N LEU A 257 3.16 25.44 -12.20
CA LEU A 257 3.03 26.21 -13.44
C LEU A 257 1.76 25.89 -14.24
N ALA A 258 1.27 24.64 -14.21
CA ALA A 258 -0.01 24.29 -14.83
C ALA A 258 -1.19 25.05 -14.21
N LEU A 259 -1.10 25.41 -12.94
CA LEU A 259 -2.13 26.18 -12.24
C LEU A 259 -1.97 27.69 -12.41
N GLU A 260 -0.75 28.20 -12.55
CA GLU A 260 -0.47 29.63 -12.48
C GLU A 260 -0.14 30.29 -13.82
N HIS A 261 0.53 29.54 -14.73
CA HIS A 261 1.09 30.12 -15.94
C HIS A 261 0.02 30.57 -16.95
N PRO A 262 0.13 31.76 -17.56
CA PRO A 262 -0.85 32.31 -18.52
C PRO A 262 -1.11 31.39 -19.72
N LEU A 263 -0.11 30.70 -20.26
CA LEU A 263 -0.23 29.72 -21.35
C LEU A 263 -1.36 28.70 -21.10
N PHE A 264 -1.58 28.33 -19.86
CA PHE A 264 -2.53 27.31 -19.46
C PHE A 264 -3.88 27.85 -18.97
N LYS A 265 -4.09 29.15 -19.16
CA LYS A 265 -5.36 29.83 -18.85
C LYS A 265 -6.00 30.38 -20.12
N ASP A 266 -7.31 30.34 -20.16
CA ASP A 266 -8.08 31.00 -21.23
C ASP A 266 -7.97 32.50 -21.07
N PRO A 267 -7.44 33.24 -22.08
CA PRO A 267 -7.28 34.67 -22.00
C PRO A 267 -8.61 35.42 -21.78
N ALA A 268 -9.72 34.86 -22.26
CA ALA A 268 -11.03 35.51 -22.20
C ALA A 268 -11.71 35.41 -20.84
N ASN A 269 -11.47 34.33 -20.08
CA ASN A 269 -12.21 34.04 -18.84
C ASN A 269 -11.36 33.51 -17.68
N GLY A 270 -10.05 33.34 -17.87
CA GLY A 270 -9.10 32.87 -16.86
C GLY A 270 -9.26 31.41 -16.45
N LYS A 271 -10.13 30.64 -17.13
CA LYS A 271 -10.31 29.20 -16.82
C LYS A 271 -9.09 28.40 -17.24
N HIS A 272 -8.80 27.39 -16.47
CA HIS A 272 -7.73 26.44 -16.81
C HIS A 272 -8.04 25.65 -18.08
N ARG A 273 -7.02 25.49 -18.92
CA ARG A 273 -7.10 24.77 -20.21
C ARG A 273 -6.34 23.44 -20.17
N ILE A 274 -6.05 22.92 -18.96
CA ILE A 274 -5.34 21.66 -18.73
C ILE A 274 -6.29 20.62 -18.16
N ASN A 275 -6.30 19.45 -18.78
CA ASN A 275 -6.99 18.30 -18.19
C ASN A 275 -6.12 17.68 -17.08
N MET A 276 -6.66 17.70 -15.86
CA MET A 276 -5.97 17.24 -14.64
C MET A 276 -6.20 15.77 -14.31
N GLN A 277 -7.01 15.04 -15.08
CA GLN A 277 -7.42 13.67 -14.79
C GLN A 277 -6.90 12.67 -15.82
N ASP A 278 -7.06 13.00 -17.09
CA ASP A 278 -6.78 12.06 -18.17
C ASP A 278 -5.29 12.02 -18.54
N GLN A 279 -4.87 10.87 -19.06
CA GLN A 279 -3.51 10.70 -19.55
C GLN A 279 -3.31 11.31 -20.95
N ALA A 280 -4.35 11.34 -21.77
CA ALA A 280 -4.32 11.86 -23.14
C ALA A 280 -5.63 12.58 -23.48
N LEU A 281 -5.58 13.48 -24.45
CA LEU A 281 -6.74 14.21 -24.93
C LEU A 281 -7.39 13.47 -26.11
N GLY A 282 -8.72 13.48 -26.17
CA GLY A 282 -9.46 13.07 -27.35
C GLY A 282 -9.42 14.15 -28.44
N GLY A 283 -9.68 13.78 -29.71
CA GLY A 283 -9.60 14.71 -30.85
C GLY A 283 -10.58 15.88 -30.82
N SER A 284 -11.63 15.83 -30.01
CA SER A 284 -12.61 16.91 -29.79
C SER A 284 -12.44 17.65 -28.47
N SER A 285 -11.29 17.49 -27.82
CA SER A 285 -11.04 18.11 -26.51
C SER A 285 -10.89 19.62 -26.62
N SER A 286 -11.50 20.35 -25.67
CA SER A 286 -11.28 21.80 -25.49
C SER A 286 -10.01 22.11 -24.66
N TRP A 287 -9.39 21.09 -24.06
CA TRP A 287 -8.14 21.21 -23.32
C TRP A 287 -6.95 21.31 -24.27
N ILE A 288 -5.95 22.13 -23.95
CA ILE A 288 -4.74 22.26 -24.77
C ILE A 288 -3.67 21.22 -24.43
N SER A 289 -3.70 20.69 -23.20
CA SER A 289 -2.78 19.67 -22.74
C SER A 289 -3.36 18.88 -21.56
N THR A 290 -2.61 17.91 -21.06
CA THR A 290 -2.89 17.19 -19.81
C THR A 290 -1.79 17.46 -18.80
N ILE A 291 -2.08 17.34 -17.51
CA ILE A 291 -1.04 17.45 -16.47
C ILE A 291 0.07 16.40 -16.67
N VAL A 292 -0.28 15.22 -17.15
CA VAL A 292 0.69 14.16 -17.46
C VAL A 292 1.67 14.57 -18.56
N ALA A 293 1.18 15.29 -19.59
CA ALA A 293 2.04 15.79 -20.66
C ALA A 293 2.95 16.92 -20.17
N ILE A 294 2.42 17.84 -19.32
CA ILE A 294 3.22 18.93 -18.74
C ILE A 294 4.30 18.35 -17.81
N ASN A 295 3.99 17.34 -17.00
CA ASN A 295 4.99 16.65 -16.19
C ASN A 295 6.13 16.08 -17.06
N LYS A 296 5.77 15.45 -18.17
CA LYS A 296 6.79 14.90 -19.08
C LYS A 296 7.61 15.98 -19.76
N MET A 297 7.01 17.12 -20.07
CA MET A 297 7.72 18.28 -20.62
C MET A 297 8.68 18.88 -19.60
N SER A 298 8.22 19.06 -18.34
CA SER A 298 9.05 19.48 -17.21
C SER A 298 10.25 18.56 -17.01
N GLU A 299 10.01 17.25 -16.93
CA GLU A 299 11.06 16.24 -16.79
C GLU A 299 12.08 16.35 -17.95
N ASN A 300 11.62 16.36 -19.19
CA ASN A 300 12.51 16.40 -20.34
C ASN A 300 13.34 17.70 -20.41
N TYR A 301 12.72 18.84 -20.13
CA TYR A 301 13.40 20.13 -20.19
C TYR A 301 14.39 20.29 -19.03
N LEU A 302 13.94 20.13 -17.80
CA LEU A 302 14.75 20.38 -16.61
C LEU A 302 15.86 19.33 -16.37
N SER A 303 15.71 18.10 -16.86
CA SER A 303 16.76 17.10 -16.77
C SER A 303 17.90 17.34 -17.77
N GLN A 304 17.61 18.02 -18.89
CA GLN A 304 18.60 18.31 -19.93
C GLN A 304 19.28 19.65 -19.72
N SER A 305 18.58 20.63 -19.14
CA SER A 305 19.13 21.97 -18.87
C SER A 305 20.28 21.92 -17.86
N GLN A 306 20.19 21.02 -16.89
CA GLN A 306 21.27 20.74 -15.91
C GLN A 306 21.40 19.24 -15.69
N ASN A 307 22.43 18.63 -16.27
CA ASN A 307 22.68 17.19 -16.15
C ASN A 307 22.74 16.70 -14.69
N GLU A 308 23.33 17.48 -13.80
CA GLU A 308 23.41 17.14 -12.37
C GLU A 308 22.03 17.11 -11.70
N ARG A 309 21.12 18.03 -12.06
CA ARG A 309 19.73 18.01 -11.59
C ARG A 309 19.05 16.74 -12.09
N GLY A 310 19.22 16.39 -13.37
CA GLY A 310 18.66 15.18 -13.96
C GLY A 310 19.03 13.92 -13.18
N GLU A 311 20.29 13.78 -12.79
CA GLU A 311 20.75 12.64 -11.98
C GLU A 311 20.24 12.69 -10.53
N ARG A 312 20.15 13.87 -9.90
CA ARG A 312 19.62 14.00 -8.53
C ARG A 312 18.12 13.71 -8.47
N TRP A 313 17.33 14.27 -9.40
CA TRP A 313 15.88 14.18 -9.41
C TRP A 313 15.34 12.88 -10.02
N LYS A 314 16.19 12.06 -10.58
CA LYS A 314 15.83 10.74 -11.11
C LYS A 314 15.19 9.81 -10.08
N GLY A 315 15.25 10.19 -8.81
CA GLY A 315 14.80 9.35 -7.71
C GLY A 315 15.74 8.17 -7.45
N ILE A 316 15.27 7.23 -6.66
CA ILE A 316 16.02 6.01 -6.31
C ILE A 316 15.39 4.77 -6.96
N LEU A 317 16.13 3.68 -7.01
CA LEU A 317 15.71 2.42 -7.65
C LEU A 317 15.26 2.62 -9.11
N ASN A 318 16.05 3.37 -9.90
CA ASN A 318 15.73 3.69 -11.28
C ASN A 318 14.38 4.40 -11.46
N GLY A 319 14.10 5.40 -10.62
CA GLY A 319 12.88 6.20 -10.68
C GLY A 319 11.64 5.54 -10.07
N LYS A 320 11.77 4.42 -9.38
CA LYS A 320 10.62 3.77 -8.72
C LYS A 320 10.15 4.50 -7.46
N ILE A 321 11.02 5.28 -6.86
CA ILE A 321 10.75 6.07 -5.65
C ILE A 321 11.29 7.46 -5.88
N SER A 322 10.41 8.45 -5.87
CA SER A 322 10.77 9.85 -5.91
C SER A 322 11.30 10.30 -4.56
N VAL A 323 12.21 11.26 -4.57
CA VAL A 323 12.76 11.89 -3.37
C VAL A 323 12.61 13.40 -3.58
N ARG A 324 11.84 14.05 -2.69
CA ARG A 324 11.55 15.48 -2.78
C ARG A 324 12.84 16.29 -2.79
N PRO A 325 13.08 17.12 -3.82
CA PRO A 325 14.20 18.06 -3.83
C PRO A 325 14.05 19.14 -2.76
N PRO A 326 15.16 19.80 -2.37
CA PRO A 326 15.11 20.98 -1.52
C PRO A 326 14.25 22.10 -2.14
N GLU A 327 13.57 22.88 -1.30
CA GLU A 327 12.69 23.98 -1.77
C GLU A 327 13.44 25.02 -2.63
N GLU A 328 14.70 25.28 -2.34
CA GLU A 328 15.54 26.19 -3.13
C GLU A 328 15.73 25.69 -4.57
N GLU A 329 16.00 24.37 -4.74
CA GLU A 329 16.13 23.75 -6.05
C GLU A 329 14.80 23.73 -6.80
N LEU A 330 13.68 23.52 -6.10
CA LEU A 330 12.34 23.57 -6.70
C LEU A 330 12.03 24.97 -7.20
N ALA A 331 12.31 26.01 -6.41
CA ALA A 331 12.09 27.41 -6.79
C ALA A 331 12.93 27.81 -8.02
N GLU A 332 14.19 27.40 -8.07
CA GLU A 332 15.06 27.63 -9.22
C GLU A 332 14.52 26.95 -10.48
N ALA A 333 14.15 25.67 -10.37
CA ALA A 333 13.61 24.89 -11.47
C ALA A 333 12.24 25.44 -11.95
N THR A 334 11.39 25.90 -11.03
CA THR A 334 10.11 26.56 -11.39
C THR A 334 10.37 27.81 -12.20
N LYS A 335 11.33 28.66 -11.80
CA LYS A 335 11.68 29.86 -12.55
C LYS A 335 12.20 29.52 -13.93
N GLU A 336 13.11 28.57 -14.04
CA GLU A 336 13.70 28.12 -15.32
C GLU A 336 12.62 27.55 -16.26
N PHE A 337 11.73 26.71 -15.76
CA PHE A 337 10.67 26.15 -16.58
C PHE A 337 9.59 27.20 -16.94
N ARG A 338 9.37 28.20 -16.11
CA ARG A 338 8.51 29.35 -16.40
C ARG A 338 9.07 30.15 -17.59
N GLU A 339 10.35 30.47 -17.60
CA GLU A 339 11.03 31.19 -18.70
C GLU A 339 10.87 30.44 -20.02
N PHE A 340 11.00 29.11 -20.00
CA PHE A 340 10.72 28.28 -21.18
C PHE A 340 9.26 28.38 -21.63
N LEU A 341 8.31 28.31 -20.71
CA LEU A 341 6.88 28.41 -21.02
C LEU A 341 6.49 29.82 -21.52
N ASP A 342 7.15 30.86 -21.06
CA ASP A 342 6.95 32.24 -21.57
C ASP A 342 7.32 32.31 -23.04
N ILE A 343 8.43 31.74 -23.46
CA ILE A 343 8.84 31.66 -24.88
C ILE A 343 7.82 30.84 -25.68
N VAL A 344 7.35 29.73 -25.16
CA VAL A 344 6.30 28.92 -25.82
C VAL A 344 5.01 29.72 -25.96
N ASN A 345 4.66 30.51 -24.96
CA ASN A 345 3.44 31.34 -24.97
C ASN A 345 3.50 32.43 -26.04
N GLU A 346 4.67 32.91 -26.44
CA GLU A 346 4.84 33.90 -27.51
C GLU A 346 4.59 33.31 -28.92
N LEU A 347 4.51 31.99 -29.06
CA LEU A 347 4.24 31.38 -30.36
C LEU A 347 2.86 31.78 -30.90
N PRO A 348 2.72 32.09 -32.19
CA PRO A 348 1.47 32.61 -32.79
C PRO A 348 0.25 31.69 -32.58
N ILE A 349 0.47 30.40 -32.39
CA ILE A 349 -0.60 29.43 -32.15
C ILE A 349 -1.28 29.64 -30.79
N PHE A 350 -0.55 30.18 -29.79
CA PHE A 350 -1.06 30.40 -28.45
C PHE A 350 -1.54 31.84 -28.20
N GLN A 351 -1.30 32.75 -29.17
CA GLN A 351 -1.69 34.15 -29.12
C GLN A 351 -3.08 34.42 -29.74
N LYS A 352 -3.74 33.36 -30.23
CA LYS A 352 -5.11 33.38 -30.75
C LYS A 352 -6.07 32.84 -29.72
#